data_f9de561dc5d098e9095dc6be4afafdee
#
_entry.id   f9de561dc5d098e9095dc6be4afafdee
#
_cell.length_a   1.000
_cell.length_b   1.000
_cell.length_c   1.000
_cell.angle_alpha   90.00
_cell.angle_beta   90.00
_cell.angle_gamma   90.00
#
_symmetry.space_group_name_H-M   'P 1'
#
loop_
_entity.id
_entity.type
_entity.pdbx_description
1 polymer ?
#
loop_
_entity_poly.entity_id
_entity_poly.type
_entity_poly.pdbx_seq_one_letter_code
_entity_poly.pdbx_strand_id
1 'polypeptide(L)'
;LRTTRRHPSAGNLDSRPALVREGEPPAPLPPASFPHGAEQSGTGAVRLGPDLDDAALERLIGAAGPIEGRRVLDLGCGAGASSVALARRGARVVAVESSTARLSQARHAADLAEVKVEFHHSDLADLAFLRADSVELALAVYSLAGVQDLGRVFRQLHRVMRSGAALVMSLPHPTALMLEADPDDQSPPYLTRTAWSDTPTAWLAGGDEGVTHLHQIGDVFTTLHRSNFRVDAIVEPRSLPERRSLHSSPLADWVPQTLVIRARKEGI
;
A
#
# COMPACT_ATOMS: atom_id res chain seq x y z
N LEU A 1 -32.64 37.50 44.14
CA LEU A 1 -31.23 37.17 43.90
C LEU A 1 -31.10 36.64 42.46
N ARG A 2 -30.69 37.52 41.52
CA ARG A 2 -30.35 37.14 40.13
C ARG A 2 -28.85 36.92 40.09
N THR A 3 -28.42 35.66 39.86
CA THR A 3 -27.05 35.30 39.56
C THR A 3 -26.80 35.48 38.08
N THR A 4 -26.09 36.51 37.69
CA THR A 4 -25.57 36.74 36.34
C THR A 4 -24.38 35.80 36.10
N ARG A 5 -24.55 34.80 35.24
CA ARG A 5 -23.43 34.02 34.68
C ARG A 5 -22.63 34.94 33.76
N ARG A 6 -21.40 35.23 34.14
CA ARG A 6 -20.42 35.84 33.24
C ARG A 6 -20.00 34.81 32.18
N HIS A 7 -20.20 35.11 30.90
CA HIS A 7 -19.57 34.44 29.81
C HIS A 7 -18.06 34.70 29.85
N PRO A 8 -17.20 33.71 29.66
CA PRO A 8 -15.77 33.96 29.46
C PRO A 8 -15.60 34.74 28.15
N SER A 9 -14.84 35.83 28.24
CA SER A 9 -14.43 36.66 27.11
C SER A 9 -13.77 35.81 26.05
N ALA A 10 -14.12 36.07 24.78
CA ALA A 10 -13.44 35.51 23.59
C ALA A 10 -11.95 35.81 23.70
N GLY A 11 -11.18 34.80 24.07
CA GLY A 11 -9.72 34.81 23.96
C GLY A 11 -9.32 34.96 22.50
N ASN A 12 -8.32 35.79 22.31
CA ASN A 12 -7.74 36.15 21.03
C ASN A 12 -7.45 34.88 20.20
N LEU A 13 -8.18 34.67 19.09
CA LEU A 13 -8.06 33.54 18.16
C LEU A 13 -6.82 33.62 17.23
N ASP A 14 -5.98 34.67 17.44
CA ASP A 14 -4.79 34.89 16.59
C ASP A 14 -3.51 34.20 17.08
N SER A 15 -3.54 33.45 18.15
CA SER A 15 -2.43 32.57 18.53
C SER A 15 -2.75 31.12 18.20
N ARG A 16 -2.95 30.82 16.91
CA ARG A 16 -2.80 29.43 16.42
C ARG A 16 -1.34 29.07 16.54
N PRO A 17 -0.95 28.02 17.27
CA PRO A 17 0.39 27.48 17.12
C PRO A 17 0.57 27.17 15.64
N ALA A 18 1.67 27.59 15.05
CA ALA A 18 2.02 27.25 13.67
C ALA A 18 2.03 25.73 13.55
N LEU A 19 0.96 25.16 13.00
CA LEU A 19 0.81 23.70 12.80
C LEU A 19 1.70 23.20 11.66
N VAL A 20 2.34 24.12 10.95
CA VAL A 20 3.27 23.82 9.86
C VAL A 20 4.55 24.60 10.15
N ARG A 21 5.65 23.93 10.37
CA ARG A 21 6.95 24.59 10.37
C ARG A 21 7.25 25.06 8.94
N GLU A 22 7.31 26.36 8.71
CA GLU A 22 7.87 26.94 7.49
C GLU A 22 9.37 26.60 7.47
N GLY A 23 9.71 25.58 6.69
CA GLY A 23 11.08 25.10 6.50
C GLY A 23 11.20 24.47 5.12
N GLU A 24 12.41 24.25 4.70
CA GLU A 24 12.79 23.49 3.52
C GLU A 24 11.91 22.25 3.36
N PRO A 25 11.44 21.88 2.15
CA PRO A 25 10.61 20.71 1.98
C PRO A 25 11.27 19.51 2.69
N PRO A 26 10.53 18.75 3.49
CA PRO A 26 11.10 17.66 4.27
C PRO A 26 11.92 16.77 3.33
N ALA A 27 13.10 16.38 3.82
CA ALA A 27 13.91 15.38 3.12
C ALA A 27 12.99 14.20 2.78
N PRO A 28 13.09 13.62 1.58
CA PRO A 28 12.27 12.48 1.21
C PRO A 28 12.33 11.45 2.33
N LEU A 29 11.16 10.98 2.77
CA LEU A 29 11.07 9.96 3.82
C LEU A 29 12.07 8.86 3.51
N PRO A 30 12.93 8.49 4.44
CA PRO A 30 13.91 7.45 4.18
C PRO A 30 13.17 6.19 3.76
N PRO A 31 13.66 5.49 2.74
CA PRO A 31 13.04 4.31 2.13
C PRO A 31 12.78 3.16 3.11
N ALA A 32 13.40 3.18 4.27
CA ALA A 32 13.17 2.27 5.37
C ALA A 32 11.72 2.22 5.88
N SER A 33 10.91 3.26 5.61
CA SER A 33 9.52 3.30 6.04
C SER A 33 8.58 2.45 5.19
N PHE A 34 9.00 2.04 3.99
CA PHE A 34 8.17 1.24 3.09
C PHE A 34 8.98 0.07 2.55
N PRO A 35 8.59 -1.18 2.87
CA PRO A 35 9.29 -2.36 2.37
C PRO A 35 9.10 -2.47 0.87
N HIS A 36 9.97 -1.83 0.10
CA HIS A 36 10.09 -2.08 -1.32
C HIS A 36 10.87 -3.37 -1.52
N GLY A 37 10.16 -4.47 -1.76
CA GLY A 37 10.64 -5.71 -2.36
C GLY A 37 11.90 -6.41 -1.84
N ALA A 38 12.96 -5.70 -1.53
CA ALA A 38 14.25 -6.30 -1.20
C ALA A 38 14.32 -6.94 0.20
N GLU A 39 13.58 -6.44 1.18
CA GLU A 39 13.57 -7.00 2.55
C GLU A 39 12.61 -8.19 2.72
N GLN A 40 11.80 -8.50 1.70
CA GLN A 40 10.89 -9.65 1.73
C GLN A 40 11.57 -10.97 1.36
N SER A 41 12.84 -10.94 0.94
CA SER A 41 13.57 -12.08 0.47
C SER A 41 14.02 -12.98 1.62
N GLY A 42 13.23 -13.96 2.02
CA GLY A 42 13.70 -14.98 2.94
C GLY A 42 12.65 -15.89 3.57
N THR A 43 11.40 -15.47 3.68
CA THR A 43 10.40 -16.23 4.45
C THR A 43 9.45 -17.07 3.59
N GLY A 44 9.44 -16.93 2.27
CA GLY A 44 8.44 -17.58 1.39
C GLY A 44 7.01 -17.09 1.62
N ALA A 45 6.85 -15.99 2.35
CA ALA A 45 5.59 -15.43 2.76
C ALA A 45 5.24 -14.17 1.94
N VAL A 46 3.95 -13.96 1.66
CA VAL A 46 3.45 -12.70 1.12
C VAL A 46 3.22 -11.72 2.26
N ARG A 47 3.91 -10.59 2.26
CA ARG A 47 3.74 -9.53 3.26
C ARG A 47 2.99 -8.35 2.66
N LEU A 48 1.86 -8.00 3.26
CA LEU A 48 1.06 -6.83 2.89
C LEU A 48 1.54 -5.54 3.56
N GLY A 49 2.45 -5.66 4.50
CA GLY A 49 3.05 -4.57 5.26
C GLY A 49 3.92 -5.12 6.39
N PRO A 50 4.67 -4.26 7.11
CA PRO A 50 5.60 -4.69 8.16
C PRO A 50 4.90 -5.41 9.31
N ASP A 51 3.61 -5.09 9.55
CA ASP A 51 2.85 -5.55 10.71
C ASP A 51 1.85 -6.69 10.39
N LEU A 52 1.83 -7.15 9.14
CA LEU A 52 0.92 -8.20 8.67
C LEU A 52 1.68 -9.46 8.26
N ASP A 53 1.24 -10.59 8.77
CA ASP A 53 1.77 -11.92 8.49
C ASP A 53 0.94 -12.68 7.44
N ASP A 54 1.39 -13.89 7.08
CA ASP A 54 0.70 -14.79 6.15
C ASP A 54 -0.72 -15.13 6.59
N ALA A 55 -0.97 -15.26 7.89
CA ALA A 55 -2.30 -15.54 8.40
C ALA A 55 -3.25 -14.37 8.13
N ALA A 56 -2.74 -13.13 8.11
CA ALA A 56 -3.52 -11.96 7.70
C ALA A 56 -3.86 -12.02 6.21
N LEU A 57 -2.92 -12.39 5.35
CA LEU A 57 -3.18 -12.58 3.92
C LEU A 57 -4.23 -13.67 3.69
N GLU A 58 -4.14 -14.82 4.37
CA GLU A 58 -5.13 -15.89 4.26
C GLU A 58 -6.54 -15.41 4.64
N ARG A 59 -6.67 -14.66 5.73
CA ARG A 59 -7.95 -14.06 6.13
C ARG A 59 -8.49 -13.07 5.09
N LEU A 60 -7.59 -12.31 4.43
CA LEU A 60 -7.98 -11.32 3.43
C LEU A 60 -8.32 -11.95 2.09
N ILE A 61 -7.66 -13.02 1.68
CA ILE A 61 -8.05 -13.81 0.50
C ILE A 61 -9.44 -14.41 0.74
N GLY A 62 -9.77 -14.68 2.00
CA GLY A 62 -11.10 -15.14 2.44
C GLY A 62 -11.36 -16.60 2.15
N ALA A 63 -12.62 -17.04 2.41
CA ALA A 63 -13.09 -18.41 2.22
C ALA A 63 -13.10 -18.89 0.76
N ALA A 64 -12.41 -18.20 -0.13
CA ALA A 64 -12.33 -18.54 -1.54
C ALA A 64 -11.53 -19.83 -1.84
N GLY A 65 -11.11 -20.57 -0.79
CA GLY A 65 -10.38 -21.83 -0.90
C GLY A 65 -8.86 -21.64 -1.12
N PRO A 66 -8.13 -22.73 -1.31
CA PRO A 66 -6.67 -22.70 -1.44
C PRO A 66 -6.24 -21.87 -2.64
N ILE A 67 -5.07 -21.27 -2.58
CA ILE A 67 -4.49 -20.46 -3.65
C ILE A 67 -3.93 -21.33 -4.78
N GLU A 68 -3.70 -22.59 -4.51
CA GLU A 68 -3.19 -23.57 -5.46
C GLU A 68 -4.05 -23.67 -6.73
N GLY A 69 -3.39 -23.64 -7.89
CA GLY A 69 -4.02 -23.69 -9.21
C GLY A 69 -4.71 -22.38 -9.65
N ARG A 70 -4.87 -21.38 -8.76
CA ARG A 70 -5.50 -20.10 -9.13
C ARG A 70 -4.59 -19.25 -9.99
N ARG A 71 -5.19 -18.51 -10.90
CA ARG A 71 -4.50 -17.47 -11.65
C ARG A 71 -4.48 -16.19 -10.83
N VAL A 72 -3.29 -15.83 -10.33
CA VAL A 72 -3.06 -14.68 -9.46
C VAL A 72 -2.29 -13.61 -10.22
N LEU A 73 -2.79 -12.38 -10.20
CA LEU A 73 -2.08 -11.21 -10.70
C LEU A 73 -1.33 -10.54 -9.55
N ASP A 74 -0.01 -10.42 -9.67
CA ASP A 74 0.84 -9.61 -8.78
C ASP A 74 1.17 -8.30 -9.51
N LEU A 75 0.48 -7.24 -9.14
CA LEU A 75 0.52 -5.94 -9.80
C LEU A 75 1.54 -5.03 -9.14
N GLY A 76 2.66 -4.79 -9.85
CA GLY A 76 3.83 -4.09 -9.31
C GLY A 76 4.64 -5.03 -8.41
N CYS A 77 5.11 -6.14 -9.00
CA CYS A 77 5.75 -7.23 -8.26
C CYS A 77 7.12 -6.86 -7.67
N GLY A 78 7.69 -5.71 -8.04
CA GLY A 78 9.02 -5.30 -7.60
C GLY A 78 10.08 -6.36 -7.94
N ALA A 79 10.90 -6.73 -6.94
CA ALA A 79 11.91 -7.79 -7.06
C ALA A 79 11.34 -9.22 -6.98
N GLY A 80 10.01 -9.40 -6.99
CA GLY A 80 9.35 -10.69 -7.17
C GLY A 80 9.09 -11.50 -5.90
N ALA A 81 9.29 -10.95 -4.71
CA ALA A 81 9.15 -11.70 -3.47
C ALA A 81 7.74 -12.29 -3.28
N SER A 82 6.69 -11.49 -3.48
CA SER A 82 5.29 -11.94 -3.42
C SER A 82 4.98 -12.96 -4.53
N SER A 83 5.46 -12.70 -5.75
CA SER A 83 5.28 -13.61 -6.88
C SER A 83 5.86 -15.00 -6.61
N VAL A 84 7.09 -15.06 -6.08
CA VAL A 84 7.76 -16.31 -5.71
C VAL A 84 7.02 -17.02 -4.60
N ALA A 85 6.60 -16.31 -3.55
CA ALA A 85 5.86 -16.88 -2.42
C ALA A 85 4.51 -17.48 -2.88
N LEU A 86 3.79 -16.79 -3.76
CA LEU A 86 2.52 -17.27 -4.33
C LEU A 86 2.74 -18.48 -5.23
N ALA A 87 3.79 -18.47 -6.08
CA ALA A 87 4.11 -19.59 -6.97
C ALA A 87 4.53 -20.85 -6.19
N ARG A 88 5.31 -20.73 -5.10
CA ARG A 88 5.63 -21.83 -4.18
C ARG A 88 4.40 -22.46 -3.54
N ARG A 89 3.31 -21.71 -3.41
CA ARG A 89 2.01 -22.19 -2.91
C ARG A 89 1.12 -22.75 -4.02
N GLY A 90 1.68 -22.97 -5.21
CA GLY A 90 1.01 -23.60 -6.35
C GLY A 90 0.12 -22.65 -7.17
N ALA A 91 0.18 -21.32 -6.94
CA ALA A 91 -0.54 -20.37 -7.78
C ALA A 91 0.07 -20.27 -9.19
N ARG A 92 -0.75 -20.00 -10.20
CA ARG A 92 -0.33 -19.59 -11.53
C ARG A 92 -0.19 -18.07 -11.55
N VAL A 93 1.02 -17.60 -11.26
CA VAL A 93 1.26 -16.17 -11.07
C VAL A 93 1.56 -15.49 -12.40
N VAL A 94 0.86 -14.36 -12.63
CA VAL A 94 1.20 -13.34 -13.63
C VAL A 94 1.67 -12.11 -12.87
N ALA A 95 2.91 -11.70 -13.12
CA ALA A 95 3.54 -10.58 -12.43
C ALA A 95 3.78 -9.43 -13.40
N VAL A 96 3.43 -8.22 -12.99
CA VAL A 96 3.60 -7.00 -13.78
C VAL A 96 4.50 -6.04 -13.04
N GLU A 97 5.48 -5.47 -13.74
CA GLU A 97 6.39 -4.47 -13.19
C GLU A 97 6.79 -3.47 -14.26
N SER A 98 6.83 -2.19 -13.92
CA SER A 98 7.18 -1.10 -14.82
C SER A 98 8.69 -0.83 -14.89
N SER A 99 9.46 -1.24 -13.88
CA SER A 99 10.91 -1.13 -13.84
C SER A 99 11.57 -2.37 -14.46
N THR A 100 12.34 -2.20 -15.52
CA THR A 100 13.10 -3.29 -16.14
C THR A 100 14.14 -3.88 -15.19
N ALA A 101 14.76 -3.05 -14.34
CA ALA A 101 15.75 -3.50 -13.36
C ALA A 101 15.11 -4.41 -12.31
N ARG A 102 13.97 -4.00 -11.72
CA ARG A 102 13.23 -4.81 -10.76
C ARG A 102 12.68 -6.09 -11.39
N LEU A 103 12.17 -6.00 -12.62
CA LEU A 103 11.69 -7.17 -13.34
C LEU A 103 12.80 -8.20 -13.60
N SER A 104 14.04 -7.74 -13.86
CA SER A 104 15.21 -8.61 -13.98
C SER A 104 15.52 -9.31 -12.66
N GLN A 105 15.47 -8.58 -11.54
CA GLN A 105 15.63 -9.14 -10.19
C GLN A 105 14.54 -10.18 -9.89
N ALA A 106 13.29 -9.88 -10.25
CA ALA A 106 12.16 -10.79 -10.03
C ALA A 106 12.32 -12.12 -10.81
N ARG A 107 12.77 -12.05 -12.06
CA ARG A 107 13.07 -13.24 -12.85
C ARG A 107 14.17 -14.07 -12.21
N HIS A 108 15.27 -13.43 -11.81
CA HIS A 108 16.36 -14.10 -11.12
C HIS A 108 15.90 -14.75 -9.80
N ALA A 109 15.06 -14.07 -9.01
CA ALA A 109 14.49 -14.61 -7.78
C ALA A 109 13.60 -15.84 -8.04
N ALA A 110 12.82 -15.85 -9.12
CA ALA A 110 11.99 -16.99 -9.52
C ALA A 110 12.83 -18.17 -9.99
N ASP A 111 13.90 -17.92 -10.75
CA ASP A 111 14.86 -18.94 -11.21
C ASP A 111 15.56 -19.60 -10.01
N LEU A 112 16.07 -18.80 -9.06
CA LEU A 112 16.68 -19.30 -7.83
C LEU A 112 15.72 -20.12 -6.94
N ALA A 113 14.44 -19.75 -6.99
CA ALA A 113 13.39 -20.44 -6.23
C ALA A 113 12.82 -21.67 -6.98
N GLU A 114 13.26 -21.92 -8.21
CA GLU A 114 12.78 -22.99 -9.09
C GLU A 114 11.25 -22.97 -9.31
N VAL A 115 10.67 -21.75 -9.38
CA VAL A 115 9.23 -21.56 -9.60
C VAL A 115 8.95 -20.91 -10.95
N LYS A 116 7.75 -21.17 -11.48
CA LYS A 116 7.28 -20.56 -12.73
C LYS A 116 6.40 -19.36 -12.46
N VAL A 117 6.81 -18.19 -12.99
CA VAL A 117 6.03 -16.94 -12.97
C VAL A 117 6.02 -16.36 -14.39
N GLU A 118 4.86 -15.92 -14.83
CA GLU A 118 4.69 -15.19 -16.10
C GLU A 118 4.95 -13.70 -15.85
N PHE A 119 6.09 -13.16 -16.35
CA PHE A 119 6.51 -11.78 -16.10
C PHE A 119 6.24 -10.87 -17.29
N HIS A 120 5.59 -9.73 -17.04
CA HIS A 120 5.31 -8.67 -18.01
C HIS A 120 5.94 -7.35 -17.59
N HIS A 121 6.67 -6.73 -18.51
CA HIS A 121 7.11 -5.33 -18.37
C HIS A 121 6.00 -4.43 -18.90
N SER A 122 5.28 -3.74 -18.05
CA SER A 122 4.15 -2.89 -18.41
C SER A 122 3.84 -1.85 -17.34
N ASP A 123 3.20 -0.76 -17.75
CA ASP A 123 2.52 0.15 -16.82
C ASP A 123 1.42 -0.60 -16.07
N LEU A 124 1.22 -0.28 -14.77
CA LEU A 124 0.23 -0.96 -13.93
C LEU A 124 -1.23 -0.74 -14.40
N ALA A 125 -1.46 0.31 -15.17
CA ALA A 125 -2.74 0.60 -15.79
C ALA A 125 -2.86 0.06 -17.23
N ASP A 126 -1.90 -0.70 -17.71
CA ASP A 126 -1.95 -1.38 -19.01
C ASP A 126 -1.88 -2.89 -18.87
N LEU A 127 -3.05 -3.51 -18.81
CA LEU A 127 -3.24 -4.95 -18.70
C LEU A 127 -3.81 -5.58 -19.98
N ALA A 128 -3.58 -4.95 -21.15
CA ALA A 128 -4.15 -5.40 -22.43
C ALA A 128 -3.78 -6.83 -22.81
N PHE A 129 -2.62 -7.32 -22.38
CA PHE A 129 -2.15 -8.70 -22.58
C PHE A 129 -2.96 -9.74 -21.78
N LEU A 130 -3.71 -9.32 -20.74
CA LEU A 130 -4.59 -10.21 -19.98
C LEU A 130 -5.99 -10.27 -20.59
N ARG A 131 -6.50 -11.48 -20.72
CA ARG A 131 -7.88 -11.72 -21.14
C ARG A 131 -8.86 -11.24 -20.07
N ALA A 132 -10.03 -10.75 -20.49
CA ALA A 132 -11.13 -10.45 -19.58
C ALA A 132 -11.49 -11.69 -18.75
N ASP A 133 -11.94 -11.48 -17.53
CA ASP A 133 -12.44 -12.51 -16.59
C ASP A 133 -11.48 -13.71 -16.43
N SER A 134 -10.17 -13.47 -16.44
CA SER A 134 -9.17 -14.53 -16.34
C SER A 134 -8.43 -14.60 -15.01
N VAL A 135 -8.47 -13.53 -14.19
CA VAL A 135 -7.76 -13.40 -12.92
C VAL A 135 -8.69 -13.74 -11.77
N GLU A 136 -8.24 -14.60 -10.86
CA GLU A 136 -9.02 -15.12 -9.72
C GLU A 136 -8.66 -14.46 -8.39
N LEU A 137 -7.50 -13.78 -8.36
CA LEU A 137 -7.03 -12.94 -7.25
C LEU A 137 -6.08 -11.90 -7.83
N ALA A 138 -6.21 -10.66 -7.45
CA ALA A 138 -5.20 -9.63 -7.69
C ALA A 138 -4.57 -9.18 -6.39
N LEU A 139 -3.26 -9.01 -6.40
CA LEU A 139 -2.46 -8.51 -5.30
C LEU A 139 -1.72 -7.25 -5.75
N ALA A 140 -1.68 -6.20 -4.91
CA ALA A 140 -0.91 -4.99 -5.15
C ALA A 140 -0.31 -4.52 -3.83
N VAL A 141 0.97 -4.84 -3.59
CA VAL A 141 1.65 -4.51 -2.33
C VAL A 141 2.44 -3.22 -2.50
N TYR A 142 1.95 -2.13 -1.95
CA TYR A 142 2.49 -0.76 -2.04
C TYR A 142 2.68 -0.21 -3.47
N SER A 143 2.53 -1.02 -4.49
CA SER A 143 2.78 -0.65 -5.89
C SER A 143 1.87 0.47 -6.38
N LEU A 144 0.64 0.53 -5.88
CA LEU A 144 -0.31 1.56 -6.26
C LEU A 144 -0.04 2.93 -5.61
N ALA A 145 0.84 3.00 -4.63
CA ALA A 145 1.26 4.28 -4.04
C ALA A 145 1.95 5.21 -5.05
N GLY A 146 2.63 4.65 -6.05
CA GLY A 146 3.27 5.40 -7.13
C GLY A 146 2.32 5.84 -8.25
N VAL A 147 1.04 5.45 -8.20
CA VAL A 147 0.07 5.71 -9.25
C VAL A 147 -0.84 6.87 -8.87
N GLN A 148 -0.87 7.94 -9.67
CA GLN A 148 -1.73 9.08 -9.41
C GLN A 148 -3.21 8.78 -9.69
N ASP A 149 -3.54 8.20 -10.86
CA ASP A 149 -4.91 7.84 -11.26
C ASP A 149 -5.21 6.36 -10.97
N LEU A 150 -5.62 6.07 -9.74
CA LEU A 150 -6.06 4.73 -9.35
C LEU A 150 -7.28 4.25 -10.13
N GLY A 151 -8.13 5.16 -10.59
CA GLY A 151 -9.34 4.81 -11.34
C GLY A 151 -9.00 4.14 -12.67
N ARG A 152 -7.91 4.53 -13.33
CA ARG A 152 -7.43 3.87 -14.55
C ARG A 152 -7.02 2.42 -14.26
N VAL A 153 -6.27 2.19 -13.18
CA VAL A 153 -5.86 0.85 -12.77
C VAL A 153 -7.06 -0.01 -12.39
N PHE A 154 -7.98 0.52 -11.58
CA PHE A 154 -9.14 -0.26 -11.12
C PHE A 154 -10.06 -0.65 -12.27
N ARG A 155 -10.26 0.18 -13.29
CA ARG A 155 -11.00 -0.20 -14.50
C ARG A 155 -10.34 -1.36 -15.25
N GLN A 156 -9.01 -1.38 -15.37
CA GLN A 156 -8.30 -2.51 -15.98
C GLN A 156 -8.37 -3.76 -15.12
N LEU A 157 -8.20 -3.65 -13.82
CA LEU A 157 -8.39 -4.77 -12.89
C LEU A 157 -9.82 -5.33 -12.98
N HIS A 158 -10.84 -4.45 -13.00
CA HIS A 158 -12.23 -4.90 -13.16
C HIS A 158 -12.41 -5.71 -14.45
N ARG A 159 -11.84 -5.27 -15.57
CA ARG A 159 -11.92 -6.00 -16.85
C ARG A 159 -11.31 -7.39 -16.77
N VAL A 160 -10.11 -7.53 -16.16
CA VAL A 160 -9.36 -8.79 -16.20
C VAL A 160 -9.74 -9.78 -15.09
N MET A 161 -10.29 -9.30 -13.97
CA MET A 161 -10.67 -10.15 -12.84
C MET A 161 -12.01 -10.84 -13.10
N ARG A 162 -12.19 -12.04 -12.58
CA ARG A 162 -13.47 -12.75 -12.54
C ARG A 162 -14.45 -12.08 -11.58
N SER A 163 -15.74 -12.20 -11.85
CA SER A 163 -16.79 -11.76 -10.91
C SER A 163 -16.58 -12.43 -9.54
N GLY A 164 -16.67 -11.65 -8.47
CA GLY A 164 -16.42 -12.09 -7.09
C GLY A 164 -14.95 -12.26 -6.71
N ALA A 165 -14.01 -12.18 -7.67
CA ALA A 165 -12.58 -12.24 -7.39
C ALA A 165 -12.14 -11.08 -6.47
N ALA A 166 -11.20 -11.37 -5.58
CA ALA A 166 -10.69 -10.38 -4.64
C ALA A 166 -9.49 -9.62 -5.22
N LEU A 167 -9.51 -8.30 -5.06
CA LEU A 167 -8.33 -7.44 -5.06
C LEU A 167 -7.91 -7.24 -3.61
N VAL A 168 -6.68 -7.60 -3.28
CA VAL A 168 -6.05 -7.29 -1.99
C VAL A 168 -4.91 -6.34 -2.25
N MET A 169 -4.95 -5.17 -1.65
CA MET A 169 -3.91 -4.16 -1.84
C MET A 169 -3.49 -3.53 -0.53
N SER A 170 -2.23 -3.13 -0.44
CA SER A 170 -1.72 -2.28 0.62
C SER A 170 -1.16 -0.98 0.06
N LEU A 171 -1.29 0.07 0.87
CA LEU A 171 -0.80 1.41 0.61
C LEU A 171 -0.11 1.94 1.87
N PRO A 172 0.82 2.90 1.74
CA PRO A 172 1.20 3.72 2.88
C PRO A 172 -0.03 4.37 3.48
N HIS A 173 -0.14 4.38 4.80
CA HIS A 173 -1.29 5.00 5.45
C HIS A 173 -1.26 6.52 5.25
N PRO A 174 -2.35 7.18 4.80
CA PRO A 174 -2.35 8.61 4.53
C PRO A 174 -1.97 9.46 5.72
N THR A 175 -2.39 9.08 6.94
CA THR A 175 -1.98 9.80 8.16
C THR A 175 -0.47 9.74 8.38
N ALA A 176 0.16 8.58 8.16
CA ALA A 176 1.61 8.46 8.30
C ALA A 176 2.36 9.32 7.29
N LEU A 177 1.82 9.48 6.07
CA LEU A 177 2.41 10.34 5.04
C LEU A 177 2.30 11.84 5.33
N MET A 178 1.46 12.24 6.28
CA MET A 178 1.27 13.64 6.65
C MET A 178 2.06 14.06 7.89
N LEU A 179 2.66 13.10 8.60
CA LEU A 179 3.31 13.32 9.88
C LEU A 179 4.80 13.05 9.81
N GLU A 180 5.54 13.76 10.65
CA GLU A 180 6.91 13.42 10.99
C GLU A 180 7.07 13.29 12.51
N ALA A 181 8.00 12.46 12.93
CA ALA A 181 8.42 12.30 14.31
C ALA A 181 9.94 12.41 14.38
N ASP A 182 10.43 13.12 15.37
CA ASP A 182 11.87 13.14 15.66
C ASP A 182 12.27 11.79 16.27
N PRO A 183 13.20 11.04 15.69
CA PRO A 183 13.62 9.74 16.21
C PRO A 183 14.33 9.84 17.57
N ASP A 184 14.91 11.01 17.89
CA ASP A 184 15.66 11.25 19.13
C ASP A 184 14.81 11.94 20.22
N ASP A 185 13.56 12.32 19.88
CA ASP A 185 12.65 13.00 20.80
C ASP A 185 11.34 12.19 20.95
N GLN A 186 10.88 12.05 22.19
CA GLN A 186 9.57 11.43 22.51
C GLN A 186 8.39 12.40 22.37
N SER A 187 8.62 13.55 21.77
CA SER A 187 7.54 14.51 21.48
C SER A 187 6.52 13.93 20.49
N PRO A 188 5.24 14.36 20.62
CA PRO A 188 4.23 13.93 19.66
C PRO A 188 4.62 14.27 18.21
N PRO A 189 4.28 13.42 17.24
CA PRO A 189 4.46 13.73 15.84
C PRO A 189 3.78 15.05 15.45
N TYR A 190 4.34 15.73 14.48
CA TYR A 190 3.79 16.99 13.97
C TYR A 190 3.41 16.88 12.50
N LEU A 191 2.45 17.72 12.09
CA LEU A 191 1.93 17.72 10.73
C LEU A 191 2.92 18.45 9.81
N THR A 192 3.34 17.80 8.72
CA THR A 192 4.27 18.35 7.72
C THR A 192 3.60 18.74 6.41
N ARG A 193 2.41 18.19 6.15
CA ARG A 193 1.65 18.49 4.94
C ARG A 193 0.15 18.38 5.17
N THR A 194 -0.62 19.07 4.34
CA THR A 194 -2.08 19.00 4.41
C THR A 194 -2.62 17.71 3.78
N ALA A 195 -3.79 17.27 4.23
CA ALA A 195 -4.50 16.13 3.63
C ALA A 195 -4.90 16.35 2.15
N TRP A 196 -4.87 17.59 1.71
CA TRP A 196 -5.27 18.03 0.36
C TRP A 196 -4.08 18.26 -0.58
N SER A 197 -2.89 17.80 -0.18
CA SER A 197 -1.67 17.98 -0.98
C SER A 197 -1.65 17.01 -2.15
N ASP A 198 -1.62 17.54 -3.36
CA ASP A 198 -1.46 16.77 -4.60
C ASP A 198 0.02 16.51 -4.94
N THR A 199 0.95 17.13 -4.21
CA THR A 199 2.38 16.95 -4.44
C THR A 199 2.81 15.57 -3.96
N PRO A 200 3.34 14.70 -4.84
CA PRO A 200 3.85 13.40 -4.40
C PRO A 200 5.15 13.57 -3.60
N THR A 201 5.39 12.62 -2.71
CA THR A 201 6.67 12.52 -1.99
C THR A 201 7.64 11.69 -2.83
N ALA A 202 8.77 12.28 -3.23
CA ALA A 202 9.85 11.54 -3.88
C ALA A 202 10.61 10.69 -2.85
N TRP A 203 11.11 9.54 -3.28
CA TRP A 203 11.96 8.67 -2.47
C TRP A 203 13.08 8.04 -3.31
N LEU A 204 14.18 7.72 -2.63
CA LEU A 204 15.32 7.03 -3.20
C LEU A 204 15.72 5.89 -2.26
N ALA A 205 15.81 4.66 -2.76
CA ALA A 205 16.08 3.47 -1.95
C ALA A 205 16.84 2.40 -2.72
N GLY A 206 17.98 1.95 -2.18
CA GLY A 206 18.72 0.83 -2.74
C GLY A 206 19.12 0.99 -4.21
N GLY A 207 19.25 2.24 -4.69
CA GLY A 207 19.49 2.58 -6.10
C GLY A 207 18.22 2.73 -6.95
N ASP A 208 17.05 2.52 -6.37
CA ASP A 208 15.75 2.79 -6.99
C ASP A 208 15.20 4.15 -6.56
N GLU A 209 14.47 4.80 -7.43
CA GLU A 209 13.77 6.04 -7.16
C GLU A 209 12.28 5.94 -7.54
N GLY A 210 11.46 6.76 -6.94
CA GLY A 210 10.04 6.81 -7.24
C GLY A 210 9.32 7.90 -6.50
N VAL A 211 8.00 7.87 -6.61
CA VAL A 211 7.12 8.80 -5.91
C VAL A 211 6.03 8.05 -5.16
N THR A 212 5.53 8.67 -4.11
CA THR A 212 4.37 8.21 -3.35
C THR A 212 3.32 9.31 -3.35
N HIS A 213 2.14 9.01 -3.85
CA HIS A 213 0.99 9.89 -3.81
C HIS A 213 0.24 9.73 -2.49
N LEU A 214 -0.33 10.82 -2.00
CA LEU A 214 -1.18 10.82 -0.81
C LEU A 214 -2.61 10.41 -1.21
N HIS A 215 -2.93 9.14 -1.05
CA HIS A 215 -4.28 8.62 -1.32
C HIS A 215 -5.10 8.58 -0.03
N GLN A 216 -6.09 9.46 0.08
CA GLN A 216 -7.03 9.43 1.22
C GLN A 216 -7.91 8.18 1.16
N ILE A 217 -8.24 7.60 2.32
CA ILE A 217 -9.07 6.38 2.42
C ILE A 217 -10.41 6.56 1.71
N GLY A 218 -11.04 7.73 1.88
CA GLY A 218 -12.31 8.05 1.25
C GLY A 218 -12.24 8.10 -0.27
N ASP A 219 -11.14 8.62 -0.83
CA ASP A 219 -10.93 8.72 -2.28
C ASP A 219 -10.67 7.34 -2.89
N VAL A 220 -9.85 6.52 -2.22
CA VAL A 220 -9.60 5.13 -2.64
C VAL A 220 -10.91 4.33 -2.62
N PHE A 221 -11.67 4.43 -1.53
CA PHE A 221 -12.98 3.77 -1.42
C PHE A 221 -13.94 4.19 -2.53
N THR A 222 -14.09 5.50 -2.74
CA THR A 222 -14.98 6.06 -3.76
C THR A 222 -14.56 5.63 -5.16
N THR A 223 -13.25 5.60 -5.44
CA THR A 223 -12.70 5.21 -6.74
C THR A 223 -12.92 3.71 -7.01
N LEU A 224 -12.74 2.85 -6.00
CA LEU A 224 -13.07 1.43 -6.09
C LEU A 224 -14.56 1.23 -6.38
N HIS A 225 -15.43 1.90 -5.62
CA HIS A 225 -16.88 1.82 -5.81
C HIS A 225 -17.30 2.25 -7.22
N ARG A 226 -16.79 3.37 -7.73
CA ARG A 226 -17.03 3.85 -9.10
C ARG A 226 -16.48 2.92 -10.18
N SER A 227 -15.55 2.05 -9.82
CA SER A 227 -14.99 1.03 -10.71
C SER A 227 -15.63 -0.34 -10.54
N ASN A 228 -16.85 -0.43 -9.95
CA ASN A 228 -17.60 -1.63 -9.68
C ASN A 228 -16.87 -2.66 -8.80
N PHE A 229 -16.18 -2.16 -7.80
CA PHE A 229 -15.65 -2.98 -6.71
C PHE A 229 -16.41 -2.71 -5.42
N ARG A 230 -16.77 -3.76 -4.72
CA ARG A 230 -17.31 -3.69 -3.36
C ARG A 230 -16.17 -3.91 -2.36
N VAL A 231 -15.85 -2.88 -1.60
CA VAL A 231 -14.91 -2.99 -0.47
C VAL A 231 -15.58 -3.79 0.64
N ASP A 232 -14.96 -4.86 1.08
CA ASP A 232 -15.47 -5.73 2.15
C ASP A 232 -14.50 -5.89 3.34
N ALA A 233 -13.29 -5.33 3.24
CA ALA A 233 -12.39 -5.19 4.38
C ALA A 233 -11.48 -3.96 4.21
N ILE A 234 -11.32 -3.22 5.30
CA ILE A 234 -10.28 -2.20 5.49
C ILE A 234 -9.56 -2.54 6.78
N VAL A 235 -8.24 -2.64 6.74
CA VAL A 235 -7.40 -3.00 7.89
C VAL A 235 -6.31 -1.95 8.05
N GLU A 236 -6.21 -1.42 9.25
CA GLU A 236 -5.20 -0.47 9.70
C GLU A 236 -4.42 -1.17 10.82
N PRO A 237 -3.38 -1.95 10.47
CA PRO A 237 -2.69 -2.78 11.45
C PRO A 237 -1.93 -1.90 12.44
N ARG A 238 -2.00 -2.30 13.71
CA ARG A 238 -1.16 -1.71 14.74
C ARG A 238 0.24 -2.33 14.66
N SER A 239 1.25 -1.49 14.67
CA SER A 239 2.63 -1.95 14.78
C SER A 239 2.85 -2.61 16.14
N LEU A 240 3.37 -3.84 16.11
CA LEU A 240 3.68 -4.60 17.32
C LEU A 240 5.15 -4.42 17.67
N PRO A 241 5.49 -4.00 18.90
CA PRO A 241 6.88 -3.74 19.30
C PRO A 241 7.83 -4.91 19.00
N GLU A 242 7.37 -6.14 19.20
CA GLU A 242 8.13 -7.37 18.98
C GLU A 242 8.40 -7.68 17.49
N ARG A 243 7.70 -7.01 16.58
CA ARG A 243 7.85 -7.17 15.12
C ARG A 243 8.60 -6.00 14.47
N ARG A 244 8.99 -5.02 15.28
CA ARG A 244 9.72 -3.86 14.76
C ARG A 244 11.12 -4.27 14.33
N SER A 245 11.47 -3.85 13.14
CA SER A 245 12.86 -3.89 12.65
C SER A 245 13.59 -2.61 13.07
N LEU A 246 14.92 -2.62 12.93
CA LEU A 246 15.73 -1.41 13.10
C LEU A 246 15.34 -0.26 12.15
N HIS A 247 14.54 -0.57 11.13
CA HIS A 247 14.06 0.37 10.12
C HIS A 247 12.58 0.77 10.30
N SER A 248 11.97 0.40 11.43
CA SER A 248 10.59 0.80 11.70
C SER A 248 10.50 2.31 11.91
N SER A 249 9.49 2.92 11.30
CA SER A 249 9.24 4.36 11.43
C SER A 249 8.99 4.74 12.90
N PRO A 250 9.55 5.87 13.39
CA PRO A 250 9.19 6.43 14.69
C PRO A 250 7.69 6.69 14.86
N LEU A 251 6.97 6.90 13.74
CA LEU A 251 5.53 7.09 13.73
C LEU A 251 4.72 5.83 14.07
N ALA A 252 5.35 4.65 14.09
CA ALA A 252 4.66 3.37 14.28
C ALA A 252 3.98 3.22 15.65
N ASP A 253 4.40 4.01 16.65
CA ASP A 253 3.76 4.08 17.96
C ASP A 253 2.51 4.95 17.99
N TRP A 254 2.40 5.84 17.04
CA TRP A 254 1.41 6.92 17.05
C TRP A 254 0.27 6.67 16.05
N VAL A 255 0.60 6.18 14.86
CA VAL A 255 -0.37 6.02 13.77
C VAL A 255 -0.11 4.75 12.98
N PRO A 256 -1.15 4.17 12.34
CA PRO A 256 -0.96 3.08 11.39
C PRO A 256 0.01 3.48 10.29
N GLN A 257 0.91 2.57 9.91
CA GLN A 257 1.86 2.79 8.82
C GLN A 257 1.34 2.29 7.48
N THR A 258 0.44 1.31 7.54
CA THR A 258 -0.10 0.60 6.38
C THR A 258 -1.61 0.67 6.39
N LEU A 259 -2.17 0.93 5.23
CA LEU A 259 -3.58 0.75 4.93
C LEU A 259 -3.72 -0.48 4.04
N VAL A 260 -4.51 -1.48 4.46
CA VAL A 260 -4.81 -2.65 3.64
C VAL A 260 -6.29 -2.66 3.29
N ILE A 261 -6.60 -2.85 2.02
CA ILE A 261 -7.97 -2.90 1.52
C ILE A 261 -8.18 -4.19 0.76
N ARG A 262 -9.29 -4.87 1.05
CA ARG A 262 -9.83 -5.90 0.18
C ARG A 262 -11.10 -5.40 -0.47
N ALA A 263 -11.15 -5.57 -1.80
CA ALA A 263 -12.33 -5.29 -2.59
C ALA A 263 -12.64 -6.46 -3.52
N ARG A 264 -13.92 -6.70 -3.83
CA ARG A 264 -14.34 -7.75 -4.74
C ARG A 264 -14.95 -7.14 -5.99
N LYS A 265 -14.57 -7.68 -7.15
CA LYS A 265 -15.24 -7.33 -8.39
C LYS A 265 -16.73 -7.68 -8.28
N GLU A 266 -17.59 -6.69 -8.46
CA GLU A 266 -19.02 -6.95 -8.61
C GLU A 266 -19.34 -7.38 -10.05
N GLY A 267 -20.29 -8.31 -10.21
CA GLY A 267 -20.82 -8.66 -11.52
C GLY A 267 -21.58 -7.49 -12.14
N ILE A 268 -21.62 -7.43 -13.45
CA ILE A 268 -22.49 -6.53 -14.21
C ILE A 268 -23.92 -7.00 -14.00
#